data_61e34243130938387f64e003196afa16
#
_entry.id   61e34243130938387f64e003196afa16
#
_cell.length_a   1.000
_cell.length_b   1.000
_cell.length_c   1.000
_cell.angle_alpha   90.00
_cell.angle_beta   90.00
_cell.angle_gamma   90.00
#
_symmetry.space_group_name_H-M   'P 1'
#
loop_
_entity.id
_entity.type
_entity.pdbx_description
1 polymer ?
#
loop_
_entity_poly.entity_id
_entity_poly.type
_entity_poly.pdbx_seq_one_letter_code
_entity_poly.pdbx_strand_id
1 'polypeptide(L)'
;MHTLSVDVSCFMQSHSREDVAKLIHGKYNENFGTPTIQILPQGIASITFRDAAAKQNLLRHDKISLGGRSCKIFAERRFVTVQVHHYPSEAFDCHVEKVLMGFATVKGVKRQHWVGLPDVQTGTRLVDIFLDKHVPHNLVIGGFNCKMWYRGQPVTLDLCGEIGHVLSQCPIHGKCRRCREPGHLARDCNRPA
;
A
#
# COMPACT_ATOMS: atom_id res chain seq x y z
N MET A 1 2.19 15.60 8.43
CA MET A 1 0.76 15.26 8.66
C MET A 1 0.61 14.59 10.02
N HIS A 2 -0.42 14.96 10.78
CA HIS A 2 -0.63 14.47 12.15
C HIS A 2 -1.75 13.42 12.19
N THR A 3 -1.80 12.57 11.18
CA THR A 3 -2.83 11.54 11.00
C THR A 3 -2.32 10.18 11.48
N LEU A 4 -3.18 9.42 12.12
CA LEU A 4 -2.99 8.01 12.44
C LEU A 4 -4.21 7.20 12.01
N SER A 5 -4.02 5.91 11.81
CA SER A 5 -5.10 4.99 11.45
C SER A 5 -5.34 4.00 12.57
N VAL A 6 -6.62 3.72 12.83
CA VAL A 6 -7.09 2.77 13.85
C VAL A 6 -7.96 1.71 13.18
N ASP A 7 -7.70 0.44 13.45
CA ASP A 7 -8.56 -0.65 12.99
C ASP A 7 -9.82 -0.72 13.86
N VAL A 8 -10.93 -0.31 13.28
CA VAL A 8 -12.27 -0.34 13.92
C VAL A 8 -13.19 -1.37 13.28
N SER A 9 -12.62 -2.32 12.51
CA SER A 9 -13.40 -3.36 11.81
C SER A 9 -14.32 -4.16 12.76
N CYS A 10 -13.88 -4.35 14.01
CA CYS A 10 -14.67 -5.04 15.04
C CYS A 10 -15.98 -4.31 15.42
N PHE A 11 -16.13 -3.04 15.09
CA PHE A 11 -17.36 -2.27 15.35
C PHE A 11 -18.29 -2.22 14.15
N MET A 12 -17.77 -2.36 12.92
CA MET A 12 -18.53 -2.15 11.68
C MET A 12 -19.69 -3.15 11.47
N GLN A 13 -19.70 -4.26 12.21
CA GLN A 13 -20.79 -5.25 12.14
C GLN A 13 -21.98 -4.88 13.04
N SER A 14 -21.76 -4.06 14.07
CA SER A 14 -22.76 -3.79 15.13
C SER A 14 -23.04 -2.31 15.37
N HIS A 15 -22.27 -1.41 14.77
CA HIS A 15 -22.37 0.03 14.97
C HIS A 15 -22.38 0.77 13.64
N SER A 16 -23.08 1.89 13.57
CA SER A 16 -22.97 2.81 12.43
C SER A 16 -21.61 3.52 12.43
N ARG A 17 -21.23 4.09 11.29
CA ARG A 17 -19.99 4.90 11.20
C ARG A 17 -20.05 6.10 12.15
N GLU A 18 -21.23 6.69 12.31
CA GLU A 18 -21.45 7.82 13.20
C GLU A 18 -21.22 7.44 14.67
N ASP A 19 -21.69 6.26 15.10
CA ASP A 19 -21.52 5.78 16.47
C ASP A 19 -20.03 5.52 16.76
N VAL A 20 -19.31 4.94 15.81
CA VAL A 20 -17.84 4.74 15.94
C VAL A 20 -17.11 6.07 15.99
N ALA A 21 -17.51 7.06 15.19
CA ALA A 21 -16.95 8.40 15.25
C ALA A 21 -17.19 9.09 16.60
N LYS A 22 -18.39 8.94 17.17
CA LYS A 22 -18.72 9.45 18.51
C LYS A 22 -17.87 8.80 19.60
N LEU A 23 -17.65 7.49 19.53
CA LEU A 23 -16.77 6.76 20.47
C LEU A 23 -15.33 7.28 20.42
N ILE A 24 -14.80 7.51 19.21
CA ILE A 24 -13.45 8.07 19.03
C ILE A 24 -13.40 9.51 19.54
N HIS A 25 -14.36 10.34 19.17
CA HIS A 25 -14.44 11.73 19.59
C HIS A 25 -14.53 11.85 21.10
N GLY A 26 -15.43 11.11 21.76
CA GLY A 26 -15.58 11.15 23.23
C GLY A 26 -14.30 10.78 23.97
N LYS A 27 -13.49 9.88 23.39
CA LYS A 27 -12.21 9.49 24.01
C LYS A 27 -11.09 10.51 23.87
N TYR A 28 -11.04 11.24 22.75
CA TYR A 28 -9.86 12.07 22.42
C TYR A 28 -10.10 13.56 22.48
N ASN A 29 -11.35 14.01 22.50
CA ASN A 29 -11.67 15.45 22.52
C ASN A 29 -11.10 16.18 23.76
N GLU A 30 -11.15 15.55 24.91
CA GLU A 30 -10.68 16.18 26.17
C GLU A 30 -9.17 16.34 26.25
N ASN A 31 -8.41 15.39 25.65
CA ASN A 31 -6.95 15.35 25.82
C ASN A 31 -6.17 15.95 24.65
N PHE A 32 -6.75 15.98 23.44
CA PHE A 32 -6.01 16.31 22.21
C PHE A 32 -6.72 17.31 21.29
N GLY A 33 -7.78 17.94 21.77
CA GLY A 33 -8.63 18.83 20.98
C GLY A 33 -9.49 18.05 19.96
N THR A 34 -10.37 18.76 19.24
CA THR A 34 -11.29 18.12 18.29
C THR A 34 -10.54 17.56 17.08
N PRO A 35 -10.40 16.23 16.94
CA PRO A 35 -9.76 15.63 15.80
C PRO A 35 -10.69 15.60 14.58
N THR A 36 -10.11 15.54 13.37
CA THR A 36 -10.87 15.16 12.19
C THR A 36 -10.90 13.64 12.08
N ILE A 37 -12.08 13.04 11.98
CA ILE A 37 -12.28 11.60 11.96
C ILE A 37 -12.92 11.20 10.63
N GLN A 38 -12.27 10.33 9.88
CA GLN A 38 -12.82 9.69 8.67
C GLN A 38 -12.89 8.19 8.88
N ILE A 39 -14.04 7.58 8.65
CA ILE A 39 -14.21 6.13 8.74
C ILE A 39 -14.36 5.56 7.33
N LEU A 40 -13.35 4.80 6.92
CA LEU A 40 -13.29 4.16 5.62
C LEU A 40 -14.17 2.89 5.60
N PRO A 41 -14.68 2.49 4.41
CA PRO A 41 -15.52 1.30 4.26
C PRO A 41 -14.90 0.00 4.79
N GLN A 42 -13.56 -0.06 4.80
CA GLN A 42 -12.78 -1.23 5.22
C GLN A 42 -12.66 -1.38 6.74
N GLY A 43 -13.34 -0.54 7.53
CA GLY A 43 -13.27 -0.58 8.99
C GLY A 43 -11.99 0.05 9.54
N ILE A 44 -11.45 1.05 8.87
CA ILE A 44 -10.33 1.85 9.32
C ILE A 44 -10.81 3.27 9.63
N ALA A 45 -10.50 3.74 10.83
CA ALA A 45 -10.69 5.14 11.21
C ALA A 45 -9.38 5.89 10.99
N SER A 46 -9.39 6.91 10.14
CA SER A 46 -8.30 7.86 9.95
C SER A 46 -8.55 9.07 10.84
N ILE A 47 -7.66 9.32 11.80
CA ILE A 47 -7.80 10.36 12.82
C ILE A 47 -6.67 11.37 12.61
N THR A 48 -7.02 12.60 12.30
CA THR A 48 -6.06 13.70 12.12
C THR A 48 -6.14 14.63 13.32
N PHE A 49 -5.01 14.76 14.02
CA PHE A 49 -4.86 15.65 15.16
C PHE A 49 -4.31 17.01 14.74
N ARG A 50 -4.56 18.04 15.54
CA ARG A 50 -3.98 19.36 15.34
C ARG A 50 -2.51 19.40 15.72
N ASP A 51 -2.11 18.57 16.70
CA ASP A 51 -0.77 18.54 17.26
C ASP A 51 -0.03 17.24 16.94
N ALA A 52 1.26 17.37 16.63
CA ALA A 52 2.18 16.25 16.42
C ALA A 52 2.41 15.43 17.69
N ALA A 53 2.41 16.08 18.87
CA ALA A 53 2.62 15.43 20.14
C ALA A 53 1.50 14.44 20.47
N ALA A 54 0.24 14.78 20.12
CA ALA A 54 -0.91 13.89 20.28
C ALA A 54 -0.73 12.59 19.46
N LYS A 55 -0.29 12.71 18.21
CA LYS A 55 0.02 11.55 17.36
C LYS A 55 1.14 10.70 17.97
N GLN A 56 2.24 11.30 18.40
CA GLN A 56 3.38 10.57 18.96
C GLN A 56 3.03 9.85 20.27
N ASN A 57 2.24 10.47 21.13
CA ASN A 57 1.76 9.82 22.36
C ASN A 57 0.95 8.56 22.06
N LEU A 58 0.04 8.63 21.10
CA LEU A 58 -0.80 7.49 20.72
C LEU A 58 0.01 6.39 20.05
N LEU A 59 1.01 6.71 19.22
CA LEU A 59 1.88 5.74 18.56
C LEU A 59 2.80 4.96 19.51
N ARG A 60 2.99 5.41 20.76
CA ARG A 60 3.69 4.64 21.79
C ARG A 60 2.89 3.43 22.27
N HIS A 61 1.60 3.42 21.98
CA HIS A 61 0.71 2.31 22.30
C HIS A 61 0.35 1.57 21.02
N ASP A 62 0.61 0.28 20.96
CA ASP A 62 0.25 -0.57 19.80
C ASP A 62 -1.28 -0.71 19.65
N LYS A 63 -2.02 -0.44 20.70
CA LYS A 63 -3.47 -0.63 20.76
C LYS A 63 -4.13 0.46 21.59
N ILE A 64 -5.36 0.79 21.21
CA ILE A 64 -6.25 1.65 22.00
C ILE A 64 -7.50 0.88 22.40
N SER A 65 -8.05 1.17 23.57
CA SER A 65 -9.36 0.66 23.97
C SER A 65 -10.44 1.66 23.54
N LEU A 66 -11.39 1.22 22.72
CA LEU A 66 -12.58 1.97 22.33
C LEU A 66 -13.81 1.14 22.73
N GLY A 67 -14.74 1.73 23.49
CA GLY A 67 -15.97 1.01 23.90
C GLY A 67 -15.71 -0.37 24.52
N GLY A 68 -14.63 -0.53 25.29
CA GLY A 68 -14.24 -1.81 25.89
C GLY A 68 -13.53 -2.80 24.96
N ARG A 69 -13.37 -2.48 23.68
CA ARG A 69 -12.68 -3.33 22.71
C ARG A 69 -11.27 -2.79 22.40
N SER A 70 -10.31 -3.69 22.21
CA SER A 70 -8.92 -3.33 21.85
C SER A 70 -8.79 -3.17 20.35
N CYS A 71 -8.43 -1.96 19.91
CA CYS A 71 -8.22 -1.60 18.50
C CYS A 71 -6.74 -1.36 18.23
N LYS A 72 -6.20 -1.92 17.17
CA LYS A 72 -4.81 -1.68 16.76
C LYS A 72 -4.66 -0.27 16.20
N ILE A 73 -3.56 0.39 16.58
CA ILE A 73 -3.13 1.67 16.01
C ILE A 73 -2.08 1.40 14.94
N PHE A 74 -2.16 2.17 13.87
CA PHE A 74 -1.16 2.16 12.81
C PHE A 74 -0.67 3.59 12.58
N ALA A 75 0.64 3.79 12.55
CA ALA A 75 1.19 5.00 11.95
C ALA A 75 0.78 5.00 10.49
N GLU A 76 -0.04 5.97 10.12
CA GLU A 76 -0.51 6.26 8.74
C GLU A 76 -0.27 5.13 7.71
N ARG A 77 -0.95 3.98 7.87
CA ARG A 77 -0.92 2.91 6.87
C ARG A 77 -1.81 3.33 5.73
N ARG A 78 -1.21 3.65 4.63
CA ARG A 78 -1.92 3.99 3.42
C ARG A 78 -2.62 2.75 2.86
N PHE A 79 -3.97 2.77 2.87
CA PHE A 79 -4.74 1.75 2.16
C PHE A 79 -4.68 2.03 0.66
N VAL A 80 -4.29 1.04 -0.11
CA VAL A 80 -4.24 1.10 -1.57
C VAL A 80 -4.67 -0.23 -2.17
N THR A 81 -5.24 -0.17 -3.37
CA THR A 81 -5.46 -1.34 -4.20
C THR A 81 -4.33 -1.44 -5.20
N VAL A 82 -3.52 -2.49 -5.11
CA VAL A 82 -2.45 -2.79 -6.07
C VAL A 82 -3.02 -3.60 -7.22
N GLN A 83 -2.80 -3.12 -8.43
CA GLN A 83 -3.07 -3.87 -9.66
C GLN A 83 -1.84 -4.70 -10.01
N VAL A 84 -2.02 -6.00 -10.15
CA VAL A 84 -0.98 -6.96 -10.55
C VAL A 84 -1.25 -7.37 -11.98
N HIS A 85 -0.39 -6.96 -12.89
CA HIS A 85 -0.47 -7.27 -14.33
C HIS A 85 0.53 -8.34 -14.73
N HIS A 86 0.27 -9.01 -15.85
CA HIS A 86 1.11 -10.06 -16.46
C HIS A 86 1.31 -11.29 -15.57
N TYR A 87 0.37 -11.55 -14.66
CA TYR A 87 0.32 -12.77 -13.88
C TYR A 87 -0.70 -13.74 -14.53
N PRO A 88 -0.33 -15.02 -14.79
CA PRO A 88 -1.22 -15.96 -15.47
C PRO A 88 -2.57 -16.12 -14.78
N SER A 89 -3.65 -16.22 -15.59
CA SER A 89 -5.01 -16.34 -15.05
C SER A 89 -5.22 -17.64 -14.26
N GLU A 90 -4.54 -18.71 -14.65
CA GLU A 90 -4.60 -20.03 -14.02
C GLU A 90 -3.81 -20.12 -12.71
N ALA A 91 -2.87 -19.19 -12.49
CA ALA A 91 -1.99 -19.22 -11.32
C ALA A 91 -2.72 -18.85 -10.03
N PHE A 92 -2.30 -19.46 -8.92
CA PHE A 92 -2.92 -19.30 -7.62
C PHE A 92 -2.69 -17.91 -7.01
N ASP A 93 -3.73 -17.28 -6.52
CA ASP A 93 -3.69 -15.94 -5.94
C ASP A 93 -2.87 -15.90 -4.64
N CYS A 94 -2.70 -17.02 -3.93
CA CYS A 94 -1.88 -17.12 -2.72
C CYS A 94 -0.39 -16.78 -2.95
N HIS A 95 0.15 -16.96 -4.15
CA HIS A 95 1.52 -16.54 -4.46
C HIS A 95 1.63 -15.01 -4.49
N VAL A 96 0.60 -14.34 -5.01
CA VAL A 96 0.52 -12.87 -5.03
C VAL A 96 0.45 -12.34 -3.61
N GLU A 97 -0.41 -12.92 -2.77
CA GLU A 97 -0.53 -12.57 -1.35
C GLU A 97 0.81 -12.72 -0.63
N LYS A 98 1.45 -13.88 -0.77
CA LYS A 98 2.72 -14.19 -0.11
C LYS A 98 3.84 -13.20 -0.46
N VAL A 99 3.95 -12.80 -1.72
CA VAL A 99 4.95 -11.82 -2.15
C VAL A 99 4.63 -10.43 -1.62
N LEU A 100 3.36 -10.00 -1.69
CA LEU A 100 2.94 -8.68 -1.22
C LEU A 100 2.96 -8.55 0.31
N MET A 101 2.82 -9.64 1.08
CA MET A 101 3.01 -9.64 2.54
C MET A 101 4.41 -9.18 2.96
N GLY A 102 5.42 -9.27 2.10
CA GLY A 102 6.74 -8.70 2.32
C GLY A 102 6.79 -7.17 2.33
N PHE A 103 5.75 -6.49 1.80
CA PHE A 103 5.68 -5.03 1.65
C PHE A 103 4.50 -4.40 2.39
N ALA A 104 3.47 -5.18 2.71
CA ALA A 104 2.20 -4.67 3.17
C ALA A 104 1.39 -5.72 3.94
N THR A 105 0.37 -5.28 4.66
CA THR A 105 -0.66 -6.17 5.19
C THR A 105 -1.74 -6.37 4.13
N VAL A 106 -1.83 -7.58 3.56
CA VAL A 106 -2.81 -7.94 2.55
C VAL A 106 -4.17 -8.19 3.21
N LYS A 107 -5.24 -7.61 2.64
CA LYS A 107 -6.63 -7.78 3.10
C LYS A 107 -7.42 -8.73 2.20
N GLY A 108 -7.08 -8.79 0.93
CA GLY A 108 -7.71 -9.71 0.00
C GLY A 108 -7.26 -9.49 -1.43
N VAL A 109 -7.44 -10.53 -2.23
CA VAL A 109 -7.18 -10.52 -3.67
C VAL A 109 -8.49 -10.72 -4.41
N LYS A 110 -8.71 -9.93 -5.44
CA LYS A 110 -9.87 -10.01 -6.33
C LYS A 110 -9.39 -10.08 -7.77
N ARG A 111 -10.12 -10.79 -8.62
CA ARG A 111 -9.88 -10.81 -10.06
C ARG A 111 -10.69 -9.69 -10.70
N GLN A 112 -10.05 -8.91 -11.55
CA GLN A 112 -10.73 -7.85 -12.28
C GLN A 112 -11.50 -8.44 -13.47
N HIS A 113 -12.72 -7.93 -13.68
CA HIS A 113 -13.57 -8.28 -14.81
C HIS A 113 -13.76 -7.08 -15.74
N TRP A 114 -14.06 -7.34 -17.00
CA TRP A 114 -14.38 -6.27 -17.95
C TRP A 114 -15.69 -5.56 -17.59
N VAL A 115 -15.69 -4.24 -17.72
CA VAL A 115 -16.91 -3.46 -17.54
C VAL A 115 -17.93 -3.89 -18.61
N GLY A 116 -19.14 -4.27 -18.17
CA GLY A 116 -20.18 -4.79 -19.08
C GLY A 116 -20.09 -6.29 -19.43
N LEU A 117 -19.04 -7.00 -19.00
CA LEU A 117 -18.85 -8.44 -19.18
C LEU A 117 -18.40 -9.07 -17.84
N PRO A 118 -19.32 -9.23 -16.87
CA PRO A 118 -18.98 -9.65 -15.50
C PRO A 118 -18.36 -11.06 -15.42
N ASP A 119 -18.62 -11.91 -16.42
CA ASP A 119 -18.10 -13.28 -16.48
C ASP A 119 -16.70 -13.34 -17.12
N VAL A 120 -16.21 -12.23 -17.72
CA VAL A 120 -14.94 -12.20 -18.45
C VAL A 120 -13.87 -11.47 -17.64
N GLN A 121 -12.82 -12.19 -17.23
CA GLN A 121 -11.70 -11.63 -16.48
C GLN A 121 -10.73 -10.88 -17.40
N THR A 122 -10.13 -9.80 -16.86
CA THR A 122 -9.09 -9.02 -17.57
C THR A 122 -7.69 -9.63 -17.46
N GLY A 123 -7.51 -10.63 -16.57
CA GLY A 123 -6.19 -11.18 -16.21
C GLY A 123 -5.47 -10.37 -15.12
N THR A 124 -5.99 -9.20 -14.73
CA THR A 124 -5.43 -8.38 -13.64
C THR A 124 -5.94 -8.84 -12.29
N ARG A 125 -5.05 -8.90 -11.28
CA ARG A 125 -5.44 -9.06 -9.86
C ARG A 125 -5.50 -7.70 -9.20
N LEU A 126 -6.55 -7.47 -8.42
CA LEU A 126 -6.72 -6.30 -7.56
C LEU A 126 -6.46 -6.74 -6.13
N VAL A 127 -5.40 -6.24 -5.53
CA VAL A 127 -4.99 -6.62 -4.17
C VAL A 127 -5.17 -5.44 -3.24
N ASP A 128 -6.08 -5.59 -2.29
CA ASP A 128 -6.33 -4.59 -1.26
C ASP A 128 -5.31 -4.74 -0.13
N ILE A 129 -4.48 -3.71 0.09
CA ILE A 129 -3.38 -3.75 1.06
C ILE A 129 -3.32 -2.50 1.93
N PHE A 130 -2.79 -2.66 3.16
CA PHE A 130 -2.22 -1.56 3.93
C PHE A 130 -0.72 -1.52 3.68
N LEU A 131 -0.28 -0.43 3.07
CA LEU A 131 1.10 -0.25 2.65
C LEU A 131 2.00 0.03 3.86
N ASP A 132 2.94 -0.87 4.14
CA ASP A 132 3.96 -0.68 5.17
C ASP A 132 5.23 -0.06 4.57
N LYS A 133 5.59 -0.49 3.37
CA LYS A 133 6.69 0.05 2.55
C LYS A 133 6.34 0.04 1.07
N HIS A 134 7.09 0.78 0.28
CA HIS A 134 6.89 0.88 -1.16
C HIS A 134 6.90 -0.50 -1.83
N VAL A 135 5.87 -0.78 -2.65
CA VAL A 135 5.85 -1.96 -3.52
C VAL A 135 6.55 -1.59 -4.84
N PRO A 136 7.63 -2.28 -5.21
CA PRO A 136 8.32 -2.04 -6.47
C PRO A 136 7.42 -2.24 -7.69
N HIS A 137 7.70 -1.50 -8.78
CA HIS A 137 6.91 -1.60 -10.01
C HIS A 137 7.01 -3.00 -10.65
N ASN A 138 8.18 -3.64 -10.60
CA ASN A 138 8.42 -4.97 -11.13
C ASN A 138 8.70 -5.95 -9.99
N LEU A 139 7.96 -7.05 -9.92
CA LEU A 139 8.17 -8.15 -8.97
C LEU A 139 8.06 -9.50 -9.67
N VAL A 140 8.85 -10.45 -9.22
CA VAL A 140 8.74 -11.85 -9.66
C VAL A 140 7.79 -12.58 -8.72
N ILE A 141 6.70 -13.11 -9.25
CA ILE A 141 5.69 -13.90 -8.52
C ILE A 141 5.57 -15.27 -9.15
N GLY A 142 5.94 -16.33 -8.44
CA GLY A 142 5.86 -17.70 -8.96
C GLY A 142 6.68 -17.93 -10.24
N GLY A 143 7.79 -17.18 -10.43
CA GLY A 143 8.62 -17.25 -11.65
C GLY A 143 8.18 -16.30 -12.78
N PHE A 144 7.06 -15.58 -12.64
CA PHE A 144 6.56 -14.64 -13.64
C PHE A 144 6.93 -13.20 -13.29
N ASN A 145 7.42 -12.45 -14.29
CA ASN A 145 7.68 -11.02 -14.16
C ASN A 145 6.36 -10.25 -14.21
N CYS A 146 5.91 -9.77 -13.05
CA CYS A 146 4.66 -9.04 -12.89
C CYS A 146 4.90 -7.56 -12.72
N LYS A 147 3.98 -6.73 -13.26
CA LYS A 147 3.98 -5.28 -13.06
C LYS A 147 2.97 -4.92 -11.99
N MET A 148 3.43 -4.12 -11.03
CA MET A 148 2.63 -3.60 -9.92
C MET A 148 2.30 -2.15 -10.18
N TRP A 149 1.03 -1.79 -10.01
CA TRP A 149 0.61 -0.41 -10.06
C TRP A 149 -0.38 -0.10 -8.94
N TYR A 150 -0.25 1.05 -8.30
CA TYR A 150 -1.21 1.57 -7.35
C TYR A 150 -1.22 3.11 -7.33
N ARG A 151 -2.34 3.70 -6.97
CA ARG A 151 -2.51 5.15 -6.96
C ARG A 151 -1.51 5.84 -6.02
N GLY A 152 -0.70 6.77 -6.58
CA GLY A 152 0.35 7.50 -5.88
C GLY A 152 1.57 6.64 -5.58
N GLN A 153 1.81 5.61 -6.37
CA GLN A 153 3.09 4.91 -6.42
C GLN A 153 4.19 5.89 -6.86
N PRO A 154 5.33 5.92 -6.18
CA PRO A 154 6.47 6.70 -6.63
C PRO A 154 6.90 6.25 -8.03
N VAL A 155 7.24 7.20 -8.88
CA VAL A 155 7.77 6.89 -10.21
C VAL A 155 9.07 6.13 -10.05
N THR A 156 9.08 4.88 -10.49
CA THR A 156 10.27 4.01 -10.50
C THR A 156 10.77 3.94 -11.94
N LEU A 157 12.02 4.23 -12.15
CA LEU A 157 12.61 4.15 -13.47
C LEU A 157 13.03 2.70 -13.78
N ASP A 158 12.44 2.09 -14.81
CA ASP A 158 12.75 0.71 -15.24
C ASP A 158 14.22 0.51 -15.60
N LEU A 159 14.94 1.60 -15.91
CA LEU A 159 16.35 1.55 -16.27
C LEU A 159 17.26 1.21 -15.09
N CYS A 160 17.06 1.83 -13.92
CA CYS A 160 17.91 1.69 -12.73
C CYS A 160 17.21 1.03 -11.55
N GLY A 161 15.86 0.94 -11.58
CA GLY A 161 15.05 0.44 -10.46
C GLY A 161 14.89 1.44 -9.30
N GLU A 162 15.46 2.65 -9.41
CA GLU A 162 15.40 3.67 -8.37
C GLU A 162 14.21 4.60 -8.54
N ILE A 163 13.79 5.21 -7.44
CA ILE A 163 12.66 6.15 -7.36
C ILE A 163 13.14 7.60 -7.35
N GLY A 164 12.29 8.50 -7.83
CA GLY A 164 12.44 9.94 -7.61
C GLY A 164 13.18 10.71 -8.70
N HIS A 165 13.52 10.07 -9.84
CA HIS A 165 14.10 10.76 -10.99
C HIS A 165 13.52 10.24 -12.31
N VAL A 166 13.63 11.05 -13.36
CA VAL A 166 13.23 10.71 -14.73
C VAL A 166 14.45 10.22 -15.54
N LEU A 167 14.20 9.61 -16.69
CA LEU A 167 15.23 9.02 -17.54
C LEU A 167 16.42 9.97 -17.84
N SER A 168 16.13 11.24 -18.12
CA SER A 168 17.17 12.27 -18.43
C SER A 168 18.08 12.58 -17.25
N GLN A 169 17.62 12.35 -16.02
CA GLN A 169 18.34 12.58 -14.76
C GLN A 169 18.96 11.30 -14.18
N CYS A 170 18.80 10.17 -14.88
CA CYS A 170 19.27 8.88 -14.38
C CYS A 170 20.80 8.80 -14.44
N PRO A 171 21.49 8.46 -13.32
CA PRO A 171 22.96 8.35 -13.29
C PRO A 171 23.54 7.30 -14.25
N ILE A 172 22.70 6.33 -14.66
CA ILE A 172 23.09 5.28 -15.62
C ILE A 172 22.48 5.48 -17.00
N HIS A 173 21.88 6.67 -17.27
CA HIS A 173 21.39 7.01 -18.60
C HIS A 173 22.55 7.05 -19.61
N GLY A 174 22.40 6.39 -20.75
CA GLY A 174 23.46 6.29 -21.77
C GLY A 174 24.61 5.35 -21.40
N LYS A 175 24.57 4.67 -20.27
CA LYS A 175 25.56 3.67 -19.83
C LYS A 175 25.06 2.24 -20.01
N CYS A 176 26.00 1.32 -20.20
CA CYS A 176 25.72 -0.10 -20.26
C CYS A 176 25.11 -0.58 -18.91
N ARG A 177 23.97 -1.28 -18.93
CA ARG A 177 23.34 -1.81 -17.72
C ARG A 177 24.17 -2.89 -17.00
N ARG A 178 25.14 -3.50 -17.72
CA ARG A 178 25.96 -4.61 -17.21
C ARG A 178 27.25 -4.12 -16.56
N CYS A 179 28.01 -3.26 -17.24
CA CYS A 179 29.29 -2.73 -16.75
C CYS A 179 29.23 -1.27 -16.28
N ARG A 180 28.13 -0.57 -16.52
CA ARG A 180 27.89 0.86 -16.22
C ARG A 180 28.81 1.86 -16.96
N GLU A 181 29.54 1.40 -17.97
CA GLU A 181 30.35 2.26 -18.81
C GLU A 181 29.55 2.81 -19.99
N PRO A 182 29.88 4.01 -20.48
CA PRO A 182 29.25 4.60 -21.67
C PRO A 182 29.70 3.93 -22.95
N GLY A 183 29.02 4.20 -24.07
CA GLY A 183 29.44 3.85 -25.42
C GLY A 183 28.95 2.52 -25.98
N HIS A 184 28.30 1.68 -25.19
CA HIS A 184 27.69 0.44 -25.68
C HIS A 184 26.43 0.05 -24.89
N LEU A 185 25.60 -0.83 -25.45
CA LEU A 185 24.44 -1.41 -24.80
C LEU A 185 24.79 -2.73 -24.07
N ALA A 186 23.92 -3.20 -23.16
CA ALA A 186 24.15 -4.44 -22.41
C ALA A 186 24.29 -5.69 -23.30
N ARG A 187 23.65 -5.70 -24.48
CA ARG A 187 23.78 -6.77 -25.48
C ARG A 187 25.16 -6.84 -26.11
N ASP A 188 25.83 -5.70 -26.21
CA ASP A 188 27.15 -5.54 -26.85
C ASP A 188 28.30 -5.51 -25.81
N CYS A 189 27.97 -5.86 -24.54
CA CYS A 189 28.93 -5.81 -23.45
C CYS A 189 29.80 -7.06 -23.39
N ASN A 190 31.09 -6.91 -23.52
CA ASN A 190 32.11 -7.98 -23.53
C ASN A 190 32.51 -8.42 -22.10
N ARG A 191 32.00 -7.77 -21.01
CA ARG A 191 32.30 -8.17 -19.65
C ARG A 191 31.47 -9.39 -19.22
N PRO A 192 32.05 -10.39 -18.54
CA PRO A 192 31.30 -11.50 -17.99
C PRO A 192 30.29 -11.01 -16.95
N ALA A 193 29.23 -11.78 -16.77
CA ALA A 193 28.12 -11.46 -15.86
C ALA A 193 28.53 -11.61 -14.41
#